data_64050cf48f4a9bb17fd1ba15340d5d67
#
_entry.id   64050cf48f4a9bb17fd1ba15340d5d67
#
_cell.length_a   1.000
_cell.length_b   1.000
_cell.length_c   1.000
_cell.angle_alpha   90.00
_cell.angle_beta   90.00
_cell.angle_gamma   90.00
#
_symmetry.space_group_name_H-M   'P 1'
#
loop_
_entity.id
_entity.type
_entity.pdbx_description
1 polymer ?
#
loop_
_entity_poly.entity_id
_entity_poly.type
_entity_poly.pdbx_seq_one_letter_code
_entity_poly.pdbx_strand_id
1 'polypeptide(L)'
;MSKVSNFIKEVTARLKGDEAGVVAAKVERKALSAINGQLAALKAKLVDDETAVEDAQEAFNVAVFPTAVFTDNRSYVSNIQYAQGILDAKEAELESTKESIAYFEALLANNF
;
A
#
# COMPACT_ATOMS: atom_id res chain seq x y z
N MET A 1 -14.68 -10.51 -11.34
CA MET A 1 -13.84 -10.09 -12.48
C MET A 1 -13.20 -8.76 -12.20
N SER A 2 -12.00 -8.53 -12.69
CA SER A 2 -11.34 -7.26 -12.48
C SER A 2 -11.87 -6.17 -13.40
N LYS A 3 -11.64 -4.91 -13.01
CA LYS A 3 -12.00 -3.75 -13.81
C LYS A 3 -11.25 -3.72 -15.15
N VAL A 4 -10.01 -4.22 -15.17
CA VAL A 4 -9.19 -4.28 -16.38
C VAL A 4 -9.81 -5.23 -17.41
N SER A 5 -10.17 -6.44 -16.98
CA SER A 5 -10.81 -7.43 -17.84
C SER A 5 -12.12 -6.92 -18.40
N ASN A 6 -12.95 -6.29 -17.57
CA ASN A 6 -14.23 -5.71 -18.01
C ASN A 6 -14.02 -4.57 -19.02
N PHE A 7 -13.02 -3.73 -18.82
CA PHE A 7 -12.68 -2.65 -19.74
C PHE A 7 -12.24 -3.18 -21.08
N ILE A 8 -11.37 -4.18 -21.11
CA ILE A 8 -10.92 -4.83 -22.34
C ILE A 8 -12.09 -5.44 -23.11
N LYS A 9 -12.98 -6.14 -22.41
CA LYS A 9 -14.19 -6.73 -23.03
C LYS A 9 -15.09 -5.65 -23.63
N GLU A 10 -15.30 -4.56 -22.92
CA GLU A 10 -16.11 -3.45 -23.38
C GLU A 10 -15.55 -2.82 -24.64
N VAL A 11 -14.25 -2.55 -24.68
CA VAL A 11 -13.57 -1.99 -25.84
C VAL A 11 -13.65 -2.94 -27.02
N THR A 12 -13.38 -4.23 -26.79
CA THR A 12 -13.43 -5.26 -27.84
C THR A 12 -14.83 -5.38 -28.44
N ALA A 13 -15.86 -5.29 -27.62
CA ALA A 13 -17.26 -5.38 -28.08
C ALA A 13 -17.67 -4.23 -29.00
N ARG A 14 -16.99 -3.10 -28.92
CA ARG A 14 -17.26 -1.92 -29.77
C ARG A 14 -16.51 -1.94 -31.10
N LEU A 15 -15.58 -2.85 -31.26
CA LEU A 15 -14.72 -2.93 -32.44
C LEU A 15 -15.00 -4.22 -33.22
N LYS A 16 -14.60 -4.23 -34.49
CA LYS A 16 -14.78 -5.39 -35.38
C LYS A 16 -13.47 -5.75 -36.06
N GLY A 17 -13.27 -7.03 -36.29
CA GLY A 17 -12.14 -7.56 -37.05
C GLY A 17 -10.79 -7.34 -36.37
N ASP A 18 -9.78 -7.12 -37.22
CA ASP A 18 -8.39 -6.99 -36.76
C ASP A 18 -8.15 -5.78 -35.88
N GLU A 19 -8.93 -4.73 -36.05
CA GLU A 19 -8.84 -3.52 -35.23
C GLU A 19 -9.16 -3.84 -33.75
N ALA A 20 -10.16 -4.68 -33.50
CA ALA A 20 -10.52 -5.07 -32.14
C ALA A 20 -9.36 -5.77 -31.43
N GLY A 21 -8.67 -6.69 -32.12
CA GLY A 21 -7.53 -7.40 -31.57
C GLY A 21 -6.36 -6.47 -31.25
N VAL A 22 -6.06 -5.53 -32.16
CA VAL A 22 -4.95 -4.58 -31.98
C VAL A 22 -5.23 -3.63 -30.81
N VAL A 23 -6.44 -3.07 -30.73
CA VAL A 23 -6.81 -2.15 -29.65
C VAL A 23 -6.84 -2.89 -28.31
N ALA A 24 -7.41 -4.10 -28.25
CA ALA A 24 -7.44 -4.90 -27.04
C ALA A 24 -6.02 -5.19 -26.53
N ALA A 25 -5.09 -5.55 -27.42
CA ALA A 25 -3.70 -5.79 -27.06
C ALA A 25 -3.02 -4.53 -26.50
N LYS A 26 -3.28 -3.37 -27.11
CA LYS A 26 -2.72 -2.09 -26.62
C LYS A 26 -3.29 -1.72 -25.26
N VAL A 27 -4.58 -1.88 -25.04
CA VAL A 27 -5.24 -1.60 -23.77
C VAL A 27 -4.67 -2.52 -22.69
N GLU A 28 -4.51 -3.81 -22.99
CA GLU A 28 -3.93 -4.78 -22.08
C GLU A 28 -2.51 -4.41 -21.67
N ARG A 29 -1.67 -4.02 -22.62
CA ARG A 29 -0.28 -3.59 -22.36
C ARG A 29 -0.24 -2.34 -21.49
N LYS A 30 -1.09 -1.36 -21.76
CA LYS A 30 -1.17 -0.15 -20.96
C LYS A 30 -1.64 -0.45 -19.53
N ALA A 31 -2.65 -1.30 -19.40
CA ALA A 31 -3.14 -1.72 -18.09
C ALA A 31 -2.07 -2.47 -17.31
N LEU A 32 -1.37 -3.40 -17.94
CA LEU A 32 -0.28 -4.15 -17.34
C LEU A 32 0.84 -3.23 -16.88
N SER A 33 1.25 -2.29 -17.74
CA SER A 33 2.29 -1.31 -17.41
C SER A 33 1.88 -0.43 -16.24
N ALA A 34 0.63 0.04 -16.21
CA ALA A 34 0.11 0.86 -15.12
C ALA A 34 0.09 0.09 -13.80
N ILE A 35 -0.36 -1.17 -13.82
CA ILE A 35 -0.40 -2.02 -12.63
C ILE A 35 1.02 -2.29 -12.12
N ASN A 36 1.95 -2.63 -13.00
CA ASN A 36 3.35 -2.85 -12.62
C ASN A 36 3.99 -1.58 -12.04
N GLY A 37 3.68 -0.42 -12.59
CA GLY A 37 4.13 0.86 -12.07
C GLY A 37 3.61 1.12 -10.67
N GLN A 38 2.33 0.86 -10.44
CA GLN A 38 1.71 0.99 -9.12
C GLN A 38 2.31 0.01 -8.11
N LEU A 39 2.54 -1.23 -8.52
CA LEU A 39 3.18 -2.23 -7.66
C LEU A 39 4.59 -1.81 -7.27
N ALA A 40 5.38 -1.31 -8.21
CA ALA A 40 6.74 -0.84 -7.92
C ALA A 40 6.71 0.31 -6.90
N ALA A 41 5.80 1.27 -7.08
CA ALA A 41 5.64 2.40 -6.15
C ALA A 41 5.17 1.92 -4.77
N LEU A 42 4.24 0.97 -4.71
CA LEU A 42 3.74 0.42 -3.46
C LEU A 42 4.81 -0.39 -2.72
N LYS A 43 5.62 -1.14 -3.43
CA LYS A 43 6.72 -1.90 -2.82
C LYS A 43 7.80 -0.99 -2.25
N ALA A 44 8.08 0.14 -2.91
CA ALA A 44 8.96 1.17 -2.37
C ALA A 44 8.35 1.81 -1.11
N LYS A 45 7.06 2.13 -1.15
CA LYS A 45 6.33 2.66 0.00
C LYS A 45 6.31 1.65 1.16
N LEU A 46 6.20 0.36 0.87
CA LEU A 46 6.22 -0.70 1.88
C LEU A 46 7.50 -0.64 2.71
N VAL A 47 8.65 -0.48 2.07
CA VAL A 47 9.94 -0.34 2.77
C VAL A 47 9.93 0.89 3.67
N ASP A 48 9.43 2.03 3.19
CA ASP A 48 9.34 3.25 3.97
C ASP A 48 8.36 3.09 5.15
N ASP A 49 7.24 2.41 4.92
CA ASP A 49 6.24 2.15 5.97
C ASP A 49 6.80 1.22 7.05
N GLU A 50 7.55 0.19 6.67
CA GLU A 50 8.22 -0.70 7.62
C GLU A 50 9.23 0.06 8.48
N THR A 51 10.02 0.93 7.86
CA THR A 51 10.97 1.78 8.58
C THR A 51 10.24 2.73 9.54
N ALA A 52 9.11 3.32 9.10
CA ALA A 52 8.32 4.20 9.93
C ALA A 52 7.74 3.47 11.16
N VAL A 53 7.31 2.22 10.99
CA VAL A 53 6.84 1.39 12.11
C VAL A 53 7.97 1.07 13.07
N GLU A 54 9.14 0.70 12.56
CA GLU A 54 10.33 0.43 13.38
C GLU A 54 10.71 1.67 14.21
N ASP A 55 10.75 2.83 13.58
CA ASP A 55 11.07 4.09 14.25
C ASP A 55 10.03 4.44 15.31
N ALA A 56 8.76 4.23 15.00
CA ALA A 56 7.67 4.48 15.94
C ALA A 56 7.71 3.50 17.12
N GLN A 57 8.09 2.23 16.86
CA GLN A 57 8.25 1.23 17.92
C GLN A 57 9.41 1.61 18.85
N GLU A 58 10.52 2.07 18.27
CA GLU A 58 11.67 2.52 19.05
C GLU A 58 11.29 3.73 19.91
N ALA A 59 10.58 4.71 19.36
CA ALA A 59 10.10 5.87 20.09
C ALA A 59 9.15 5.47 21.22
N PHE A 60 8.28 4.50 20.98
CA PHE A 60 7.40 3.95 22.01
C PHE A 60 8.20 3.28 23.13
N ASN A 61 9.19 2.48 22.78
CA ASN A 61 10.06 1.81 23.76
C ASN A 61 10.81 2.82 24.62
N VAL A 62 11.31 3.91 24.02
CA VAL A 62 11.96 4.99 24.76
C VAL A 62 10.97 5.69 25.70
N ALA A 63 9.73 5.90 25.27
CA ALA A 63 8.70 6.51 26.12
C ALA A 63 8.33 5.63 27.33
N VAL A 64 8.27 4.31 27.12
CA VAL A 64 7.94 3.34 28.19
C VAL A 64 9.12 3.12 29.12
N PHE A 65 10.35 3.06 28.59
CA PHE A 65 11.57 2.80 29.35
C PHE A 65 12.56 3.97 29.21
N PRO A 66 12.21 5.15 29.74
CA PRO A 66 13.08 6.32 29.57
C PRO A 66 14.38 6.16 30.35
N THR A 67 15.45 6.72 29.79
CA THR A 67 16.76 6.76 30.46
C THR A 67 16.84 7.87 31.51
N ALA A 68 15.92 8.86 31.44
CA ALA A 68 15.84 9.96 32.38
C ALA A 68 14.82 9.67 33.49
N VAL A 69 15.05 10.22 34.66
CA VAL A 69 14.10 10.13 35.76
C VAL A 69 12.99 11.15 35.54
N PHE A 70 11.74 10.69 35.55
CA PHE A 70 10.59 11.56 35.45
C PHE A 70 10.08 11.95 36.81
N THR A 71 9.87 13.25 37.00
CA THR A 71 9.28 13.79 38.21
C THR A 71 7.79 14.03 38.09
N ASP A 72 7.26 13.95 36.86
CA ASP A 72 5.85 14.20 36.55
C ASP A 72 5.25 12.98 35.85
N ASN A 73 4.38 12.26 36.57
CA ASN A 73 3.68 11.09 36.04
C ASN A 73 2.75 11.42 34.88
N ARG A 74 2.22 12.66 34.81
CA ARG A 74 1.34 13.08 33.73
C ARG A 74 2.11 13.17 32.40
N SER A 75 3.29 13.76 32.45
CA SER A 75 4.14 13.82 31.27
C SER A 75 4.55 12.46 30.77
N TYR A 76 4.87 11.55 31.70
CA TYR A 76 5.23 10.18 31.34
C TYR A 76 4.09 9.45 30.65
N VAL A 77 2.89 9.49 31.23
CA VAL A 77 1.70 8.85 30.66
C VAL A 77 1.33 9.49 29.32
N SER A 78 1.37 10.81 29.22
CA SER A 78 1.08 11.52 27.98
C SER A 78 2.05 11.14 26.87
N ASN A 79 3.33 11.00 27.18
CA ASN A 79 4.35 10.59 26.20
C ASN A 79 4.10 9.18 25.70
N ILE A 80 3.73 8.25 26.57
CA ILE A 80 3.40 6.89 26.19
C ILE A 80 2.17 6.88 25.28
N GLN A 81 1.12 7.60 25.63
CA GLN A 81 -0.12 7.66 24.86
C GLN A 81 0.14 8.28 23.48
N TYR A 82 0.94 9.32 23.42
CA TYR A 82 1.31 9.97 22.14
C TYR A 82 2.09 9.01 21.24
N ALA A 83 3.11 8.35 21.81
CA ALA A 83 3.92 7.39 21.07
C ALA A 83 3.10 6.17 20.60
N GLN A 84 2.16 5.70 21.43
CA GLN A 84 1.25 4.62 21.06
C GLN A 84 0.36 5.02 19.88
N GLY A 85 -0.18 6.23 19.91
CA GLY A 85 -1.01 6.76 18.83
C GLY A 85 -0.25 6.82 17.49
N ILE A 86 1.00 7.26 17.52
CA ILE A 86 1.85 7.29 16.33
C ILE A 86 2.13 5.87 15.82
N LEU A 87 2.48 4.96 16.72
CA LEU A 87 2.74 3.57 16.37
C LEU A 87 1.52 2.93 15.72
N ASP A 88 0.35 3.09 16.31
CA ASP A 88 -0.91 2.56 15.78
C ASP A 88 -1.21 3.11 14.38
N ALA A 89 -0.98 4.41 14.17
CA ALA A 89 -1.19 5.05 12.88
C ALA A 89 -0.23 4.50 11.82
N LYS A 90 1.05 4.30 12.18
CA LYS A 90 2.05 3.75 11.26
C LYS A 90 1.78 2.28 10.93
N GLU A 91 1.35 1.50 11.90
CA GLU A 91 0.96 0.10 11.68
C GLU A 91 -0.26 0.00 10.75
N ALA A 92 -1.24 0.88 10.92
CA ALA A 92 -2.41 0.93 10.06
C ALA A 92 -2.05 1.31 8.61
N GLU A 93 -1.12 2.25 8.44
CA GLU A 93 -0.63 2.65 7.12
C GLU A 93 0.13 1.50 6.44
N LEU A 94 0.98 0.80 7.19
CA LEU A 94 1.70 -0.37 6.69
C LEU A 94 0.72 -1.45 6.22
N GLU A 95 -0.29 -1.76 7.00
CA GLU A 95 -1.30 -2.76 6.65
C GLU A 95 -2.07 -2.36 5.39
N SER A 96 -2.44 -1.09 5.27
CA SER A 96 -3.11 -0.56 4.09
C SER A 96 -2.24 -0.72 2.83
N THR A 97 -0.94 -0.48 2.93
CA THR A 97 -0.01 -0.67 1.82
C THR A 97 0.08 -2.13 1.42
N LYS A 98 0.16 -3.05 2.40
CA LYS A 98 0.17 -4.49 2.14
C LYS A 98 -1.11 -4.95 1.43
N GLU A 99 -2.26 -4.46 1.86
CA GLU A 99 -3.55 -4.78 1.23
C GLU A 99 -3.60 -4.28 -0.22
N SER A 100 -3.08 -3.09 -0.49
CA SER A 100 -3.02 -2.54 -1.85
C SER A 100 -2.12 -3.38 -2.76
N ILE A 101 -0.96 -3.81 -2.25
CA ILE A 101 -0.06 -4.69 -2.99
C ILE A 101 -0.76 -6.01 -3.32
N ALA A 102 -1.40 -6.63 -2.33
CA ALA A 102 -2.12 -7.89 -2.52
C ALA A 102 -3.23 -7.75 -3.57
N TYR A 103 -3.94 -6.61 -3.56
CA TYR A 103 -4.97 -6.33 -4.54
C TYR A 103 -4.41 -6.31 -5.97
N PHE A 104 -3.32 -5.57 -6.19
CA PHE A 104 -2.73 -5.48 -7.52
C PHE A 104 -2.08 -6.79 -7.98
N GLU A 105 -1.46 -7.53 -7.05
CA GLU A 105 -0.90 -8.85 -7.37
C GLU A 105 -2.01 -9.84 -7.77
N ALA A 106 -3.13 -9.83 -7.06
CA ALA A 106 -4.28 -10.65 -7.40
C ALA A 106 -4.86 -10.24 -8.77
N LEU A 107 -4.90 -8.96 -9.04
CA LEU A 107 -5.36 -8.43 -10.31
C LEU A 107 -4.50 -8.96 -11.48
N LEU A 108 -3.18 -8.95 -11.33
CA LEU A 108 -2.25 -9.50 -12.32
C LEU A 108 -2.45 -11.01 -12.48
N ALA A 109 -2.54 -11.75 -11.37
CA ALA A 109 -2.67 -13.20 -11.40
C ALA A 109 -3.95 -13.68 -12.08
N ASN A 110 -5.04 -12.91 -11.96
CA ASN A 110 -6.36 -13.31 -12.46
C ASN A 110 -6.69 -12.78 -13.86
N ASN A 111 -5.95 -11.81 -14.40
CA ASN A 111 -6.34 -11.11 -15.62
C ASN A 111 -5.26 -11.08 -16.69
N PHE A 112 -4.08 -11.51 -16.38
CA PHE A 112 -2.95 -11.61 -17.31
C PHE A 112 -2.21 -12.95 -17.09
#